data_db33a52d31c3b36ab9cf5b4ad9fa96cb
#
_entry.id   db33a52d31c3b36ab9cf5b4ad9fa96cb
#
_cell.length_a   1.000
_cell.length_b   1.000
_cell.length_c   1.000
_cell.angle_alpha   90.00
_cell.angle_beta   90.00
_cell.angle_gamma   90.00
#
_symmetry.space_group_name_H-M   'P 1'
#
loop_
_entity.id
_entity.type
_entity.pdbx_description
1 polymer ?
#
loop_
_entity_poly.entity_id
_entity_poly.type
_entity_poly.pdbx_seq_one_letter_code
_entity_poly.pdbx_strand_id
1 'polypeptide(L)'
;MKVKVLVAAHKQFPMPADPVYMPVLVGAVKNYKAGIAYQRDDEGDNISAKNPYYSELTGVYWAWKNLKDVDAIGLVHYRRYFYVSKPHDLDHVAKGVDYEHFLADHDVIVPKKRNYYIESNYDHYVHAHPAEPLDKTREII
;
A
#
# COMPACT_ATOMS: atom_id res chain seq x y z
N MET A 1 -11.74 -16.21 -6.39
CA MET A 1 -10.46 -15.44 -6.46
C MET A 1 -10.02 -15.11 -5.05
N LYS A 2 -8.76 -15.33 -4.73
CA LYS A 2 -8.21 -15.02 -3.39
C LYS A 2 -7.42 -13.71 -3.45
N VAL A 3 -8.03 -12.64 -2.98
CA VAL A 3 -7.44 -11.31 -2.96
C VAL A 3 -6.89 -11.00 -1.56
N LYS A 4 -5.72 -10.36 -1.47
CA LYS A 4 -5.19 -9.76 -0.25
C LYS A 4 -4.79 -8.32 -0.50
N VAL A 5 -5.21 -7.44 0.40
CA VAL A 5 -4.88 -6.01 0.36
C VAL A 5 -3.98 -5.69 1.55
N LEU A 6 -2.72 -5.44 1.26
CA LEU A 6 -1.73 -5.07 2.28
C LEU A 6 -2.04 -3.66 2.78
N VAL A 7 -2.13 -3.50 4.10
CA VAL A 7 -2.28 -2.19 4.74
C VAL A 7 -0.92 -1.82 5.33
N ALA A 8 -0.18 -0.99 4.61
CA ALA A 8 1.14 -0.55 5.06
C ALA A 8 1.03 0.39 6.26
N ALA A 9 1.67 0.03 7.35
CA ALA A 9 1.72 0.81 8.58
C ALA A 9 3.11 0.72 9.22
N HIS A 10 3.55 1.79 9.88
CA HIS A 10 4.82 1.84 10.62
C HIS A 10 4.64 1.71 12.14
N LYS A 11 3.41 1.70 12.60
CA LYS A 11 3.00 1.46 13.98
C LYS A 11 1.56 0.97 14.00
N GLN A 12 1.00 0.73 15.18
CA GLN A 12 -0.38 0.28 15.32
C GLN A 12 -1.37 1.41 15.04
N PHE A 13 -2.37 1.12 14.19
CA PHE A 13 -3.49 2.00 13.83
C PHE A 13 -4.79 1.19 13.79
N PRO A 14 -5.97 1.84 13.88
CA PRO A 14 -7.23 1.17 13.56
C PRO A 14 -7.20 0.60 12.15
N MET A 15 -7.74 -0.61 11.98
CA MET A 15 -7.74 -1.35 10.71
C MET A 15 -9.17 -1.72 10.31
N PRO A 16 -9.46 -1.83 9.00
CA PRO A 16 -10.72 -2.37 8.53
C PRO A 16 -10.94 -3.80 9.04
N ALA A 17 -12.19 -4.14 9.32
CA ALA A 17 -12.56 -5.47 9.84
C ALA A 17 -12.61 -6.56 8.76
N ASP A 18 -12.73 -6.20 7.47
CA ASP A 18 -12.84 -7.17 6.39
C ASP A 18 -11.54 -7.99 6.24
N PRO A 19 -11.62 -9.34 6.16
CA PRO A 19 -10.45 -10.22 6.13
C PRO A 19 -9.61 -10.11 4.84
N VAL A 20 -10.06 -9.36 3.83
CA VAL A 20 -9.25 -9.05 2.65
C VAL A 20 -8.04 -8.19 3.03
N TYR A 21 -8.18 -7.36 4.07
CA TYR A 21 -7.12 -6.49 4.55
C TYR A 21 -6.13 -7.23 5.44
N MET A 22 -4.86 -7.07 5.12
CA MET A 22 -3.75 -7.67 5.84
C MET A 22 -2.81 -6.56 6.32
N PRO A 23 -2.85 -6.18 7.60
CA PRO A 23 -1.93 -5.21 8.15
C PRO A 23 -0.49 -5.71 8.05
N VAL A 24 0.39 -4.86 7.50
CA VAL A 24 1.83 -5.15 7.36
C VAL A 24 2.63 -4.04 8.03
N LEU A 25 3.44 -4.41 9.00
CA LEU A 25 4.40 -3.50 9.62
C LEU A 25 5.59 -3.36 8.70
N VAL A 26 5.66 -2.23 7.99
CA VAL A 26 6.77 -1.94 7.06
C VAL A 26 7.96 -1.36 7.78
N GLY A 27 9.17 -1.71 7.33
CA GLY A 27 10.38 -1.38 8.05
C GLY A 27 10.43 -2.01 9.45
N ALA A 28 9.85 -3.21 9.59
CA ALA A 28 9.69 -3.88 10.89
C ALA A 28 11.02 -4.08 11.62
N VAL A 29 12.12 -4.22 10.90
CA VAL A 29 13.47 -4.29 11.47
C VAL A 29 13.78 -3.11 12.42
N LYS A 30 13.15 -1.95 12.22
CA LYS A 30 13.28 -0.76 13.08
C LYS A 30 12.01 -0.41 13.82
N ASN A 31 10.85 -0.69 13.23
CA ASN A 31 9.56 -0.22 13.70
C ASN A 31 8.86 -1.19 14.64
N TYR A 32 9.33 -2.45 14.72
CA TYR A 32 8.68 -3.43 15.58
C TYR A 32 8.75 -3.04 17.05
N LYS A 33 7.61 -3.15 17.71
CA LYS A 33 7.47 -3.03 19.18
C LYS A 33 6.59 -4.17 19.67
N ALA A 34 6.86 -4.64 20.87
CA ALA A 34 6.05 -5.69 21.52
C ALA A 34 4.56 -5.28 21.55
N GLY A 35 3.68 -6.23 21.22
CA GLY A 35 2.24 -6.00 21.16
C GLY A 35 1.68 -5.66 19.78
N ILE A 36 2.51 -5.34 18.79
CA ILE A 36 2.06 -5.15 17.40
C ILE A 36 1.93 -6.53 16.75
N ALA A 37 0.68 -6.96 16.50
CA ALA A 37 0.36 -8.26 15.91
C ALA A 37 0.20 -8.24 14.39
N TYR A 38 0.81 -7.29 13.70
CA TYR A 38 0.79 -7.21 12.24
C TYR A 38 1.80 -8.17 11.63
N GLN A 39 1.57 -8.56 10.38
CA GLN A 39 2.59 -9.22 9.60
C GLN A 39 3.81 -8.30 9.50
N ARG A 40 4.98 -8.81 9.82
CA ARG A 40 6.24 -8.07 9.73
C ARG A 40 6.86 -8.27 8.35
N ASP A 41 7.33 -7.20 7.75
CA ASP A 41 8.02 -7.25 6.47
C ASP A 41 9.51 -7.67 6.56
N ASP A 42 9.99 -7.95 7.78
CA ASP A 42 11.36 -8.43 8.05
C ASP A 42 11.44 -9.95 8.28
N GLU A 43 10.36 -10.68 8.06
CA GLU A 43 10.31 -12.14 8.15
C GLU A 43 10.54 -12.79 6.78
N GLY A 44 11.28 -13.89 6.73
CA GLY A 44 11.58 -14.58 5.47
C GLY A 44 12.44 -13.75 4.52
N ASP A 45 12.26 -13.94 3.21
CA ASP A 45 12.96 -13.16 2.18
C ASP A 45 12.41 -11.72 2.18
N ASN A 46 13.25 -10.74 2.49
CA ASN A 46 12.81 -9.38 2.73
C ASN A 46 13.88 -8.32 2.42
N ILE A 47 13.42 -7.08 2.30
CA ILE A 47 14.24 -5.88 2.19
C ILE A 47 13.84 -4.82 3.23
N SER A 48 13.36 -5.24 4.39
CA SER A 48 12.84 -4.37 5.45
C SER A 48 13.83 -3.26 5.85
N ALA A 49 15.13 -3.57 5.90
CA ALA A 49 16.18 -2.60 6.18
C ALA A 49 16.27 -1.45 5.16
N LYS A 50 15.74 -1.64 3.96
CA LYS A 50 15.70 -0.62 2.90
C LYS A 50 14.45 0.27 2.96
N ASN A 51 13.60 0.10 3.96
CA ASN A 51 12.37 0.88 4.13
C ASN A 51 12.58 2.41 4.08
N PRO A 52 13.68 3.01 4.60
CA PRO A 52 13.94 4.44 4.46
C PRO A 52 13.97 4.96 3.01
N TYR A 53 14.28 4.08 2.05
CA TYR A 53 14.38 4.42 0.61
C TYR A 53 13.17 3.94 -0.19
N TYR A 54 12.59 2.81 0.18
CA TYR A 54 11.52 2.16 -0.58
C TYR A 54 10.13 2.32 0.06
N SER A 55 10.06 2.90 1.25
CA SER A 55 8.79 3.12 1.99
C SER A 55 7.96 1.83 2.04
N GLU A 56 6.69 1.89 1.75
CA GLU A 56 5.76 0.76 1.76
C GLU A 56 6.06 -0.35 0.75
N LEU A 57 6.93 -0.10 -0.22
CA LEU A 57 7.34 -1.13 -1.19
C LEU A 57 8.12 -2.28 -0.54
N THR A 58 8.69 -2.09 0.66
CA THR A 58 9.30 -3.20 1.41
C THR A 58 8.25 -4.25 1.80
N GLY A 59 7.02 -3.83 2.10
CA GLY A 59 5.89 -4.72 2.34
C GLY A 59 5.43 -5.44 1.06
N VAL A 60 5.43 -4.76 -0.08
CA VAL A 60 5.10 -5.37 -1.38
C VAL A 60 6.14 -6.42 -1.77
N TYR A 61 7.43 -6.13 -1.59
CA TYR A 61 8.51 -7.09 -1.82
C TYR A 61 8.33 -8.33 -0.93
N TRP A 62 8.07 -8.12 0.36
CA TRP A 62 7.81 -9.21 1.29
C TRP A 62 6.64 -10.09 0.81
N ALA A 63 5.53 -9.48 0.40
CA ALA A 63 4.37 -10.21 -0.09
C ALA A 63 4.70 -11.03 -1.35
N TRP A 64 5.40 -10.43 -2.31
CA TRP A 64 5.83 -11.12 -3.53
C TRP A 64 6.67 -12.36 -3.23
N LYS A 65 7.58 -12.27 -2.27
CA LYS A 65 8.48 -13.38 -1.92
C LYS A 65 7.83 -14.46 -1.05
N ASN A 66 6.96 -14.06 -0.12
CA ASN A 66 6.52 -14.93 0.96
C ASN A 66 5.02 -15.31 0.91
N LEU A 67 4.15 -14.47 0.36
CA LEU A 67 2.74 -14.83 0.19
C LEU A 67 2.59 -15.84 -0.94
N LYS A 68 1.92 -16.95 -0.59
CA LYS A 68 1.55 -18.01 -1.53
C LYS A 68 0.02 -18.11 -1.58
N ASP A 69 -0.48 -18.74 -2.63
CA ASP A 69 -1.92 -19.03 -2.80
C ASP A 69 -2.81 -17.78 -2.76
N VAL A 70 -2.35 -16.68 -3.37
CA VAL A 70 -3.13 -15.47 -3.63
C VAL A 70 -3.14 -15.18 -5.13
N ASP A 71 -4.30 -14.81 -5.65
CA ASP A 71 -4.48 -14.50 -7.07
C ASP A 71 -4.20 -13.03 -7.38
N ALA A 72 -4.48 -12.15 -6.40
CA ALA A 72 -4.26 -10.72 -6.53
C ALA A 72 -3.79 -10.10 -5.22
N ILE A 73 -2.86 -9.13 -5.32
CA ILE A 73 -2.35 -8.36 -4.20
C ILE A 73 -2.63 -6.89 -4.42
N GLY A 74 -3.24 -6.23 -3.44
CA GLY A 74 -3.41 -4.80 -3.38
C GLY A 74 -2.47 -4.17 -2.35
N LEU A 75 -2.24 -2.87 -2.49
CA LEU A 75 -1.52 -2.05 -1.52
C LEU A 75 -2.33 -0.82 -1.18
N VAL A 76 -2.57 -0.61 0.11
CA VAL A 76 -3.15 0.61 0.65
C VAL A 76 -2.31 1.08 1.84
N HIS A 77 -2.48 2.34 2.21
CA HIS A 77 -1.84 2.91 3.37
C HIS A 77 -2.86 3.03 4.51
N TYR A 78 -2.46 2.93 5.77
CA TYR A 78 -3.35 2.99 6.95
C TYR A 78 -4.24 4.26 7.03
N ARG A 79 -4.01 5.26 6.19
CA ARG A 79 -4.82 6.48 6.06
C ARG A 79 -5.49 6.64 4.72
N ARG A 80 -5.29 5.71 3.77
CA ARG A 80 -5.77 5.85 2.39
C ARG A 80 -6.24 4.50 1.89
N TYR A 81 -7.55 4.37 1.78
CA TYR A 81 -8.22 3.17 1.32
C TYR A 81 -9.02 3.44 0.05
N PHE A 82 -9.41 2.38 -0.63
CA PHE A 82 -10.45 2.47 -1.65
C PHE A 82 -11.82 2.47 -0.96
N TYR A 83 -12.70 3.36 -1.40
CA TYR A 83 -14.05 3.48 -0.88
C TYR A 83 -15.05 3.27 -2.00
N VAL A 84 -16.07 2.46 -1.76
CA VAL A 84 -17.18 2.23 -2.70
C VAL A 84 -18.33 3.19 -2.48
N SER A 85 -18.39 3.82 -1.31
CA SER A 85 -19.43 4.77 -0.94
C SER A 85 -18.94 5.77 0.11
N LYS A 86 -19.76 6.81 0.37
CA LYS A 86 -19.54 7.73 1.50
C LYS A 86 -20.33 7.23 2.73
N PRO A 87 -19.89 7.61 3.96
CA PRO A 87 -18.71 8.41 4.29
C PRO A 87 -17.39 7.64 4.07
N HIS A 88 -16.27 8.35 4.00
CA HIS A 88 -14.94 7.75 3.85
C HIS A 88 -14.35 7.40 5.23
N ASP A 89 -14.83 6.33 5.81
CA ASP A 89 -14.38 5.75 7.08
C ASP A 89 -14.09 4.26 6.94
N LEU A 90 -13.61 3.62 8.00
CA LEU A 90 -13.20 2.22 7.97
C LEU A 90 -14.36 1.23 7.72
N ASP A 91 -15.61 1.63 7.98
CA ASP A 91 -16.78 0.77 7.75
C ASP A 91 -17.22 0.78 6.28
N HIS A 92 -16.81 1.79 5.51
CA HIS A 92 -17.19 2.01 4.10
C HIS A 92 -16.05 1.77 3.11
N VAL A 93 -14.93 1.20 3.56
CA VAL A 93 -13.86 0.76 2.64
C VAL A 93 -14.36 -0.36 1.74
N ALA A 94 -13.77 -0.47 0.54
CA ALA A 94 -14.04 -1.59 -0.35
C ALA A 94 -13.76 -2.92 0.36
N LYS A 95 -14.65 -3.89 0.21
CA LYS A 95 -14.56 -5.21 0.84
C LYS A 95 -14.01 -6.25 -0.13
N GLY A 96 -13.72 -7.43 0.36
CA GLY A 96 -13.23 -8.53 -0.47
C GLY A 96 -14.10 -8.79 -1.69
N VAL A 97 -15.42 -8.79 -1.52
CA VAL A 97 -16.40 -8.97 -2.61
C VAL A 97 -16.36 -7.87 -3.66
N ASP A 98 -16.05 -6.63 -3.26
CA ASP A 98 -15.92 -5.52 -4.21
C ASP A 98 -14.68 -5.69 -5.09
N TYR A 99 -13.55 -6.06 -4.49
CA TYR A 99 -12.32 -6.35 -5.22
C TYR A 99 -12.48 -7.51 -6.19
N GLU A 100 -13.10 -8.61 -5.76
CA GLU A 100 -13.38 -9.75 -6.62
C GLU A 100 -14.28 -9.37 -7.79
N HIS A 101 -15.31 -8.56 -7.55
CA HIS A 101 -16.21 -8.07 -8.59
C HIS A 101 -15.47 -7.22 -9.64
N PHE A 102 -14.65 -6.26 -9.20
CA PHE A 102 -13.90 -5.40 -10.10
C PHE A 102 -12.82 -6.17 -10.88
N LEU A 103 -12.14 -7.11 -10.22
CA LEU A 103 -11.08 -7.91 -10.86
C LEU A 103 -11.62 -9.02 -11.78
N ALA A 104 -12.94 -9.26 -11.79
CA ALA A 104 -13.54 -10.18 -12.77
C ALA A 104 -13.40 -9.66 -14.21
N ASP A 105 -13.43 -8.34 -14.40
CA ASP A 105 -13.43 -7.68 -15.71
C ASP A 105 -12.22 -6.74 -15.92
N HIS A 106 -11.37 -6.56 -14.90
CA HIS A 106 -10.25 -5.63 -14.93
C HIS A 106 -8.99 -6.27 -14.34
N ASP A 107 -7.86 -6.04 -14.96
CA ASP A 107 -6.57 -6.56 -14.47
C ASP A 107 -6.00 -5.74 -13.30
N VAL A 108 -6.37 -4.47 -13.18
CA VAL A 108 -5.82 -3.53 -12.19
C VAL A 108 -6.90 -2.58 -11.68
N ILE A 109 -6.90 -2.34 -10.37
CA ILE A 109 -7.72 -1.33 -9.71
C ILE A 109 -6.82 -0.20 -9.26
N VAL A 110 -7.09 1.02 -9.72
CA VAL A 110 -6.36 2.22 -9.34
C VAL A 110 -7.30 3.32 -8.84
N PRO A 111 -6.84 4.25 -7.99
CA PRO A 111 -7.66 5.37 -7.58
C PRO A 111 -7.94 6.32 -8.74
N LYS A 112 -9.02 7.10 -8.62
CA LYS A 112 -9.30 8.17 -9.58
C LYS A 112 -8.12 9.14 -9.66
N LYS A 113 -7.81 9.56 -10.89
CA LYS A 113 -6.78 10.58 -11.13
C LYS A 113 -7.07 11.83 -10.31
N ARG A 114 -6.05 12.28 -9.57
CA ARG A 114 -6.13 13.53 -8.82
C ARG A 114 -5.79 14.71 -9.75
N ASN A 115 -6.63 15.75 -9.74
CA ASN A 115 -6.36 17.00 -10.45
C ASN A 115 -5.80 18.04 -9.49
N TYR A 116 -4.62 18.55 -9.81
CA TYR A 116 -4.03 19.72 -9.18
C TYR A 116 -4.30 20.91 -10.09
N TYR A 117 -5.37 21.65 -9.86
CA TYR A 117 -5.91 22.65 -10.79
C TYR A 117 -4.94 23.78 -11.17
N ILE A 118 -3.98 24.08 -10.30
CA ILE A 118 -3.04 25.21 -10.43
C ILE A 118 -1.60 24.77 -10.69
N GLU A 119 -1.31 23.47 -10.73
CA GLU A 119 0.04 22.94 -10.92
C GLU A 119 0.00 21.55 -11.56
N SER A 120 1.12 21.17 -12.19
CA SER A 120 1.32 19.82 -12.70
C SER A 120 1.64 18.83 -11.57
N ASN A 121 1.56 17.53 -11.86
CA ASN A 121 2.02 16.50 -10.91
C ASN A 121 3.51 16.65 -10.57
N TYR A 122 4.32 17.06 -11.54
CA TYR A 122 5.75 17.33 -11.33
C TYR A 122 5.93 18.48 -10.33
N ASP A 123 5.29 19.64 -10.59
CA ASP A 123 5.40 20.80 -9.71
C ASP A 123 4.91 20.49 -8.29
N HIS A 124 3.80 19.76 -8.19
CA HIS A 124 3.26 19.33 -6.88
C HIS A 124 4.28 18.46 -6.12
N TYR A 125 4.96 17.56 -6.82
CA TYR A 125 6.00 16.71 -6.22
C TYR A 125 7.20 17.54 -5.74
N VAL A 126 7.73 18.41 -6.59
CA VAL A 126 8.95 19.18 -6.26
C VAL A 126 8.74 20.27 -5.22
N HIS A 127 7.51 20.68 -4.94
CA HIS A 127 7.20 21.56 -3.80
C HIS A 127 7.42 20.89 -2.46
N ALA A 128 7.30 19.56 -2.38
CA ALA A 128 7.43 18.79 -1.15
C ALA A 128 8.71 17.95 -1.08
N HIS A 129 9.35 17.68 -2.23
CA HIS A 129 10.50 16.78 -2.35
C HIS A 129 11.56 17.37 -3.29
N PRO A 130 12.85 16.96 -3.15
CA PRO A 130 13.87 17.32 -4.14
C PRO A 130 13.51 16.82 -5.54
N ALA A 131 13.76 17.64 -6.57
CA ALA A 131 13.49 17.27 -7.96
C ALA A 131 14.46 16.21 -8.50
N GLU A 132 15.70 16.20 -8.03
CA GLU A 132 16.78 15.35 -8.56
C GLU A 132 16.44 13.86 -8.67
N PRO A 133 15.85 13.18 -7.66
CA PRO A 133 15.50 11.77 -7.80
C PRO A 133 14.48 11.50 -8.91
N LEU A 134 13.51 12.41 -9.09
CA LEU A 134 12.50 12.30 -10.14
C LEU A 134 13.11 12.52 -11.52
N ASP A 135 13.97 13.53 -11.67
CA ASP A 135 14.67 13.83 -12.92
C ASP A 135 15.62 12.71 -13.31
N LYS A 136 16.38 12.17 -12.35
CA LYS A 136 17.22 10.97 -12.57
C LYS A 136 16.44 9.76 -13.03
N THR A 137 15.29 9.50 -12.43
CA THR A 137 14.42 8.39 -12.85
C THR A 137 13.99 8.57 -14.30
N ARG A 138 13.63 9.78 -14.69
CA ARG A 138 13.26 10.11 -16.07
C ARG A 138 14.40 9.88 -17.07
N GLU A 139 15.65 10.10 -16.67
CA GLU A 139 16.81 9.83 -17.52
C GLU A 139 17.09 8.34 -17.74
N ILE A 140 16.66 7.49 -16.78
CA ILE A 140 16.91 6.04 -16.79
C ILE A 140 15.84 5.27 -17.58
N ILE A 141 14.61 5.78 -17.60
CA ILE A 141 13.47 5.18 -18.31
C ILE A 141 13.42 5.66 -19.75
#